data_7d7ec3cb0bde96436043572902983e13
#
_entry.id   7d7ec3cb0bde96436043572902983e13
#
_cell.length_a   1.000
_cell.length_b   1.000
_cell.length_c   1.000
_cell.angle_alpha   90.00
_cell.angle_beta   90.00
_cell.angle_gamma   90.00
#
_symmetry.space_group_name_H-M   'P 1'
#
loop_
_entity.id
_entity.type
_entity.pdbx_description
1 polymer ?
#
loop_
_entity_poly.entity_id
_entity_poly.type
_entity_poly.pdbx_seq_one_letter_code
_entity_poly.pdbx_strand_id
1 'polypeptide(L)'
;GLSIINGLHDPLAHRFAKHIHDSKQWIWDVRVPQFIPEIASARAAQLTNKRLLMIGTDMACGKMTAGLEVYRWAKENQIDTGFVATGQIGITLMGSGIPLDALKVDHACGAVEQMVLNQKNHDLVVIEGQGSLLHPGSTATLPLMRGSCPTHMILCHRADKTTLRHPESIKIPPLADFIALNETLASASGTYGKPKVMGIALNTVNLSEKEAQECIAHLESELKIPVTDVIRFGVEKIVKAWV
;
A
#
# COMPACT_ATOMS: atom_id res chain seq x y z
N GLY A 1 3.70 -32.54 -12.95
CA GLY A 1 4.37 -31.85 -11.87
C GLY A 1 3.67 -30.57 -11.51
N LEU A 2 4.04 -29.95 -10.37
CA LEU A 2 3.47 -28.69 -9.89
C LEU A 2 4.49 -27.58 -10.06
N SER A 3 4.03 -26.37 -10.36
CA SER A 3 4.81 -25.13 -10.23
C SER A 3 4.63 -24.52 -8.82
N ILE A 4 5.59 -23.73 -8.37
CA ILE A 4 5.61 -23.18 -7.02
C ILE A 4 5.70 -21.65 -7.11
N ILE A 5 4.85 -20.96 -6.36
CA ILE A 5 5.00 -19.55 -6.03
C ILE A 5 5.48 -19.47 -4.59
N ASN A 6 6.69 -18.94 -4.38
CA ASN A 6 7.32 -18.84 -3.08
C ASN A 6 7.34 -17.40 -2.60
N GLY A 7 6.54 -17.09 -1.58
CA GLY A 7 6.52 -15.79 -0.91
C GLY A 7 7.34 -15.73 0.39
N LEU A 8 8.15 -16.76 0.70
CA LEU A 8 9.03 -16.78 1.86
C LEU A 8 10.33 -16.00 1.61
N HIS A 9 11.11 -15.76 2.66
CA HIS A 9 12.38 -15.05 2.53
C HIS A 9 13.49 -15.89 1.89
N ASP A 10 13.44 -17.23 2.05
CA ASP A 10 14.43 -18.13 1.49
C ASP A 10 14.09 -18.48 0.04
N PRO A 11 14.95 -18.12 -0.96
CA PRO A 11 14.74 -18.47 -2.36
C PRO A 11 14.82 -19.99 -2.58
N LEU A 12 13.87 -20.52 -3.32
CA LEU A 12 13.77 -21.95 -3.63
C LEU A 12 14.24 -22.30 -5.04
N ALA A 13 14.12 -21.39 -6.01
CA ALA A 13 14.37 -21.68 -7.42
C ALA A 13 15.77 -22.26 -7.66
N HIS A 14 16.82 -21.63 -7.12
CA HIS A 14 18.18 -22.12 -7.24
C HIS A 14 18.40 -23.44 -6.52
N ARG A 15 17.87 -23.58 -5.29
CA ARG A 15 18.01 -24.77 -4.44
C ARG A 15 17.41 -26.02 -5.08
N PHE A 16 16.26 -25.86 -5.73
CA PHE A 16 15.49 -26.95 -6.32
C PHE A 16 15.58 -27.04 -7.84
N ALA A 17 16.45 -26.27 -8.49
CA ALA A 17 16.62 -26.27 -9.93
C ALA A 17 16.80 -27.69 -10.53
N LYS A 18 17.55 -28.55 -9.85
CA LYS A 18 17.82 -29.95 -10.28
C LYS A 18 16.57 -30.87 -10.23
N HIS A 19 15.51 -30.45 -9.57
CA HIS A 19 14.27 -31.22 -9.43
C HIS A 19 13.20 -30.77 -10.41
N ILE A 20 13.49 -29.76 -11.23
CA ILE A 20 12.61 -29.32 -12.33
C ILE A 20 12.97 -30.12 -13.57
N HIS A 21 12.13 -31.07 -13.93
CA HIS A 21 12.37 -32.00 -15.02
C HIS A 21 11.54 -31.70 -16.27
N ASP A 22 10.56 -30.82 -16.18
CA ASP A 22 9.67 -30.44 -17.28
C ASP A 22 9.78 -28.92 -17.50
N SER A 23 9.88 -28.49 -18.77
CA SER A 23 9.91 -27.07 -19.14
C SER A 23 8.64 -26.30 -18.76
N LYS A 24 7.56 -27.01 -18.41
CA LYS A 24 6.31 -26.43 -17.92
C LYS A 24 6.29 -26.20 -16.40
N GLN A 25 7.29 -26.72 -15.68
CA GLN A 25 7.45 -26.51 -14.24
C GLN A 25 8.35 -25.32 -13.96
N TRP A 26 7.98 -24.52 -12.98
CA TRP A 26 8.76 -23.36 -12.57
C TRP A 26 8.60 -23.11 -11.07
N ILE A 27 9.58 -22.40 -10.51
CA ILE A 27 9.54 -21.85 -9.17
C ILE A 27 9.70 -20.35 -9.32
N TRP A 28 8.73 -19.60 -8.81
CA TRP A 28 8.79 -18.17 -8.74
C TRP A 28 9.03 -17.70 -7.31
N ASP A 29 10.25 -17.24 -7.04
CA ASP A 29 10.62 -16.61 -5.78
C ASP A 29 10.19 -15.14 -5.83
N VAL A 30 9.00 -14.84 -5.31
CA VAL A 30 8.35 -13.51 -5.41
C VAL A 30 9.17 -12.42 -4.73
N ARG A 31 9.96 -12.77 -3.70
CA ARG A 31 10.83 -11.83 -2.97
C ARG A 31 12.21 -11.62 -3.60
N VAL A 32 12.49 -12.25 -4.72
CA VAL A 32 13.71 -11.96 -5.48
C VAL A 32 13.44 -10.78 -6.41
N PRO A 33 14.14 -9.62 -6.24
CA PRO A 33 13.97 -8.47 -7.12
C PRO A 33 14.27 -8.82 -8.56
N GLN A 34 13.40 -8.44 -9.49
CA GLN A 34 13.51 -8.77 -10.92
C GLN A 34 14.38 -7.78 -11.69
N PHE A 35 14.78 -6.68 -11.06
CA PHE A 35 15.63 -5.65 -11.67
C PHE A 35 16.50 -4.97 -10.59
N ILE A 36 17.54 -4.30 -11.02
CA ILE A 36 18.40 -3.49 -10.15
C ILE A 36 17.86 -2.06 -10.22
N PRO A 37 17.31 -1.50 -9.13
CA PRO A 37 16.78 -0.15 -9.14
C PRO A 37 17.90 0.90 -9.23
N GLU A 38 17.60 1.99 -9.92
CA GLU A 38 18.39 3.23 -9.83
C GLU A 38 18.08 3.96 -8.51
N ILE A 39 18.87 4.97 -8.18
CA ILE A 39 18.57 5.90 -7.10
C ILE A 39 17.41 6.81 -7.54
N ALA A 40 16.44 7.02 -6.65
CA ALA A 40 15.31 7.89 -6.93
C ALA A 40 15.77 9.33 -7.22
N SER A 41 15.14 9.97 -8.19
CA SER A 41 15.41 11.36 -8.59
C SER A 41 14.15 12.22 -8.69
N ALA A 42 13.09 11.81 -8.00
CA ALA A 42 11.79 12.50 -7.93
C ALA A 42 11.09 12.67 -9.30
N ARG A 43 11.36 11.78 -10.25
CA ARG A 43 10.69 11.77 -11.57
C ARG A 43 9.18 11.56 -11.44
N ALA A 44 8.74 10.78 -10.43
CA ALA A 44 7.32 10.58 -10.16
C ALA A 44 6.59 11.88 -9.80
N ALA A 45 7.28 12.87 -9.22
CA ALA A 45 6.69 14.17 -8.90
C ALA A 45 6.27 14.97 -10.14
N GLN A 46 6.82 14.65 -11.31
CA GLN A 46 6.53 15.32 -12.59
C GLN A 46 5.32 14.72 -13.32
N LEU A 47 4.80 13.59 -12.84
CA LEU A 47 3.64 12.94 -13.44
C LEU A 47 2.35 13.71 -13.13
N THR A 48 1.46 13.75 -14.09
CA THR A 48 0.16 14.45 -13.99
C THR A 48 -0.97 13.56 -13.49
N ASN A 49 -0.77 12.23 -13.51
CA ASN A 49 -1.77 11.28 -13.06
C ASN A 49 -1.97 11.28 -11.53
N LYS A 50 -3.09 10.74 -11.09
CA LYS A 50 -3.37 10.54 -9.66
C LYS A 50 -2.57 9.35 -9.13
N ARG A 51 -1.82 9.57 -8.06
CA ARG A 51 -1.02 8.53 -7.39
C ARG A 51 -1.54 8.35 -5.96
N LEU A 52 -2.26 7.25 -5.75
CA LEU A 52 -2.90 6.91 -4.49
C LEU A 52 -2.03 5.95 -3.69
N LEU A 53 -1.48 6.40 -2.58
CA LEU A 53 -0.70 5.55 -1.66
C LEU A 53 -1.58 5.07 -0.49
N MET A 54 -1.60 3.76 -0.27
CA MET A 54 -2.20 3.17 0.92
C MET A 54 -1.24 3.31 2.10
N ILE A 55 -1.64 4.04 3.14
CA ILE A 55 -0.88 4.19 4.39
C ILE A 55 -1.62 3.49 5.54
N GLY A 56 -0.98 3.28 6.67
CA GLY A 56 -1.63 2.58 7.78
C GLY A 56 -1.03 2.88 9.14
N THR A 57 -1.86 2.80 10.17
CA THR A 57 -1.45 2.98 11.58
C THR A 57 -0.59 1.84 12.09
N ASP A 58 -0.64 0.66 11.44
CA ASP A 58 0.14 -0.52 11.83
C ASP A 58 0.48 -1.38 10.59
N MET A 59 1.29 -2.41 10.79
CA MET A 59 1.40 -3.52 9.83
C MET A 59 0.11 -4.34 9.87
N ALA A 60 -0.22 -5.02 8.76
CA ALA A 60 -1.39 -5.90 8.64
C ALA A 60 -2.75 -5.26 9.05
N CYS A 61 -2.91 -3.94 8.89
CA CYS A 61 -4.16 -3.23 9.15
C CYS A 61 -5.15 -3.22 7.97
N GLY A 62 -4.76 -3.78 6.81
CA GLY A 62 -5.63 -3.92 5.64
C GLY A 62 -5.23 -3.11 4.41
N LYS A 63 -4.01 -2.54 4.34
CA LYS A 63 -3.53 -1.70 3.23
C LYS A 63 -3.65 -2.37 1.86
N MET A 64 -3.17 -3.60 1.73
CA MET A 64 -3.26 -4.36 0.49
C MET A 64 -4.74 -4.57 0.08
N THR A 65 -5.56 -5.04 1.01
CA THR A 65 -6.99 -5.28 0.76
C THR A 65 -7.69 -4.01 0.29
N ALA A 66 -7.49 -2.90 1.01
CA ALA A 66 -8.10 -1.62 0.63
C ALA A 66 -7.60 -1.12 -0.74
N GLY A 67 -6.31 -1.27 -1.05
CA GLY A 67 -5.75 -0.94 -2.36
C GLY A 67 -6.35 -1.77 -3.49
N LEU A 68 -6.51 -3.07 -3.28
CA LEU A 68 -7.14 -3.97 -4.27
C LEU A 68 -8.63 -3.67 -4.46
N GLU A 69 -9.37 -3.33 -3.40
CA GLU A 69 -10.78 -2.94 -3.50
C GLU A 69 -10.93 -1.61 -4.28
N VAL A 70 -10.05 -0.63 -4.04
CA VAL A 70 -10.04 0.60 -4.85
C VAL A 70 -9.71 0.30 -6.32
N TYR A 71 -8.70 -0.53 -6.57
CA TYR A 71 -8.32 -0.94 -7.93
C TYR A 71 -9.46 -1.66 -8.65
N ARG A 72 -10.11 -2.62 -7.98
CA ARG A 72 -11.26 -3.34 -8.51
C ARG A 72 -12.41 -2.39 -8.85
N TRP A 73 -12.79 -1.52 -7.90
CA TRP A 73 -13.84 -0.53 -8.10
C TRP A 73 -13.54 0.41 -9.29
N ALA A 74 -12.30 0.89 -9.39
CA ALA A 74 -11.89 1.76 -10.49
C ALA A 74 -12.03 1.05 -11.86
N LYS A 75 -11.60 -0.21 -11.96
CA LYS A 75 -11.76 -1.01 -13.19
C LYS A 75 -13.23 -1.25 -13.53
N GLU A 76 -14.09 -1.58 -12.56
CA GLU A 76 -15.52 -1.77 -12.76
C GLU A 76 -16.22 -0.48 -13.22
N ASN A 77 -15.69 0.68 -12.83
CA ASN A 77 -16.18 2.00 -13.25
C ASN A 77 -15.42 2.58 -14.46
N GLN A 78 -14.68 1.74 -15.20
CA GLN A 78 -13.99 2.11 -16.45
C GLN A 78 -12.93 3.23 -16.29
N ILE A 79 -12.36 3.37 -15.10
CA ILE A 79 -11.27 4.30 -14.84
C ILE A 79 -9.96 3.61 -15.22
N ASP A 80 -9.16 4.23 -16.08
CA ASP A 80 -7.87 3.66 -16.48
C ASP A 80 -6.90 3.68 -15.30
N THR A 81 -6.69 2.50 -14.72
CA THR A 81 -6.01 2.35 -13.43
C THR A 81 -4.91 1.32 -13.50
N GLY A 82 -3.71 1.71 -13.05
CA GLY A 82 -2.57 0.85 -12.78
C GLY A 82 -2.46 0.50 -11.31
N PHE A 83 -1.73 -0.58 -11.00
CA PHE A 83 -1.45 -1.02 -9.62
C PHE A 83 0.04 -1.28 -9.44
N VAL A 84 0.63 -0.73 -8.38
CA VAL A 84 2.01 -0.98 -7.97
C VAL A 84 2.01 -1.88 -6.74
N ALA A 85 2.28 -3.16 -6.95
CA ALA A 85 2.42 -4.15 -5.89
C ALA A 85 3.80 -4.05 -5.23
N THR A 86 3.85 -4.06 -3.90
CA THR A 86 5.07 -3.83 -3.11
C THR A 86 5.32 -4.89 -2.04
N GLY A 87 4.37 -5.80 -1.86
CA GLY A 87 4.45 -6.96 -0.97
C GLY A 87 4.19 -8.26 -1.70
N GLN A 88 4.65 -9.38 -1.15
CA GLN A 88 4.60 -10.68 -1.80
C GLN A 88 3.21 -11.12 -2.27
N ILE A 89 2.16 -10.78 -1.53
CA ILE A 89 0.79 -11.16 -1.91
C ILE A 89 0.32 -10.30 -3.08
N GLY A 90 0.50 -8.99 -3.03
CA GLY A 90 0.18 -8.08 -4.13
C GLY A 90 0.93 -8.46 -5.41
N ILE A 91 2.24 -8.75 -5.31
CA ILE A 91 3.06 -9.19 -6.44
C ILE A 91 2.53 -10.49 -7.03
N THR A 92 2.14 -11.45 -6.19
CA THR A 92 1.56 -12.73 -6.67
C THR A 92 0.25 -12.51 -7.42
N LEU A 93 -0.61 -11.63 -6.92
CA LEU A 93 -1.92 -11.35 -7.54
C LEU A 93 -1.79 -10.57 -8.85
N MET A 94 -0.85 -9.62 -8.90
CA MET A 94 -0.66 -8.75 -10.07
C MET A 94 0.31 -9.34 -11.11
N GLY A 95 1.02 -10.42 -10.79
CA GLY A 95 2.04 -11.03 -11.66
C GLY A 95 3.34 -10.23 -11.75
N SER A 96 3.42 -9.05 -11.16
CA SER A 96 4.60 -8.17 -11.16
C SER A 96 4.59 -7.22 -9.97
N GLY A 97 5.76 -6.67 -9.61
CA GLY A 97 5.89 -5.72 -8.52
C GLY A 97 7.30 -5.69 -7.94
N ILE A 98 7.44 -5.09 -6.76
CA ILE A 98 8.72 -4.93 -6.08
C ILE A 98 8.63 -5.44 -4.63
N PRO A 99 9.44 -6.43 -4.26
CA PRO A 99 9.53 -6.88 -2.87
C PRO A 99 10.39 -5.88 -2.08
N LEU A 100 9.77 -4.82 -1.52
CA LEU A 100 10.50 -3.74 -0.85
C LEU A 100 11.39 -4.21 0.29
N ASP A 101 10.99 -5.26 1.00
CA ASP A 101 11.74 -5.85 2.10
C ASP A 101 12.99 -6.64 1.68
N ALA A 102 13.16 -6.88 0.38
CA ALA A 102 14.33 -7.55 -0.19
C ALA A 102 15.33 -6.59 -0.86
N LEU A 103 15.04 -5.28 -0.86
CA LEU A 103 15.89 -4.28 -1.47
C LEU A 103 16.86 -3.65 -0.45
N LYS A 104 18.01 -3.20 -0.95
CA LYS A 104 18.89 -2.32 -0.18
C LYS A 104 18.19 -0.99 0.07
N VAL A 105 18.39 -0.40 1.24
CA VAL A 105 17.69 0.81 1.69
C VAL A 105 17.77 1.94 0.67
N ASP A 106 18.97 2.21 0.13
CA ASP A 106 19.20 3.30 -0.82
C ASP A 106 18.50 3.08 -2.18
N HIS A 107 18.15 1.85 -2.50
CA HIS A 107 17.50 1.49 -3.76
C HIS A 107 15.96 1.40 -3.64
N ALA A 108 15.42 1.35 -2.43
CA ALA A 108 14.00 1.13 -2.21
C ALA A 108 13.14 2.27 -2.80
N CYS A 109 13.55 3.53 -2.62
CA CYS A 109 12.85 4.67 -3.22
C CYS A 109 12.86 4.61 -4.76
N GLY A 110 14.02 4.29 -5.35
CA GLY A 110 14.18 4.20 -6.80
C GLY A 110 13.37 3.07 -7.41
N ALA A 111 13.26 1.93 -6.72
CA ALA A 111 12.41 0.83 -7.15
C ALA A 111 10.93 1.24 -7.21
N VAL A 112 10.43 1.93 -6.18
CA VAL A 112 9.07 2.47 -6.19
C VAL A 112 8.88 3.48 -7.31
N GLU A 113 9.82 4.43 -7.47
CA GLU A 113 9.79 5.42 -8.55
C GLU A 113 9.69 4.73 -9.92
N GLN A 114 10.54 3.74 -10.19
CA GLN A 114 10.54 3.02 -11.45
C GLN A 114 9.19 2.33 -11.72
N MET A 115 8.61 1.67 -10.71
CA MET A 115 7.31 1.02 -10.87
C MET A 115 6.18 2.02 -11.13
N VAL A 116 6.21 3.17 -10.47
CA VAL A 116 5.23 4.25 -10.70
C VAL A 116 5.40 4.82 -12.12
N LEU A 117 6.63 5.03 -12.58
CA LEU A 117 6.90 5.50 -13.94
C LEU A 117 6.43 4.49 -15.01
N ASN A 118 6.51 3.20 -14.74
CA ASN A 118 5.99 2.16 -15.64
C ASN A 118 4.46 2.24 -15.79
N GLN A 119 3.76 2.86 -14.82
CA GLN A 119 2.31 3.07 -14.82
C GLN A 119 1.90 4.50 -15.27
N LYS A 120 2.82 5.30 -15.80
CA LYS A 120 2.61 6.74 -16.10
C LYS A 120 1.46 7.05 -17.03
N ASN A 121 1.05 6.11 -17.87
CA ASN A 121 -0.01 6.28 -18.87
C ASN A 121 -1.42 6.06 -18.29
N HIS A 122 -1.55 5.55 -17.06
CA HIS A 122 -2.85 5.39 -16.40
C HIS A 122 -3.26 6.70 -15.72
N ASP A 123 -4.56 6.98 -15.70
CA ASP A 123 -5.14 8.15 -15.03
C ASP A 123 -5.01 8.05 -13.51
N LEU A 124 -5.12 6.83 -12.97
CA LEU A 124 -4.97 6.51 -11.56
C LEU A 124 -3.92 5.40 -11.37
N VAL A 125 -3.01 5.59 -10.45
CA VAL A 125 -2.07 4.55 -10.00
C VAL A 125 -2.29 4.29 -8.52
N VAL A 126 -2.74 3.08 -8.19
CA VAL A 126 -2.87 2.61 -6.80
C VAL A 126 -1.55 1.99 -6.36
N ILE A 127 -0.97 2.48 -5.28
CA ILE A 127 0.29 2.00 -4.72
C ILE A 127 0.00 1.25 -3.42
N GLU A 128 0.32 -0.04 -3.41
CA GLU A 128 0.21 -0.87 -2.22
C GLU A 128 1.12 -0.34 -1.11
N GLY A 129 0.55 -0.13 0.07
CA GLY A 129 1.30 0.32 1.25
C GLY A 129 1.95 -0.82 2.01
N GLN A 130 3.16 -0.57 2.49
CA GLN A 130 3.91 -1.47 3.36
C GLN A 130 4.28 -0.78 4.67
N GLY A 131 4.25 -1.55 5.77
CA GLY A 131 4.67 -1.05 7.07
C GLY A 131 3.77 0.02 7.67
N SER A 132 4.33 0.78 8.60
CA SER A 132 3.73 1.96 9.24
C SER A 132 4.84 2.84 9.80
N LEU A 133 4.64 4.16 9.79
CA LEU A 133 5.56 5.12 10.43
C LEU A 133 5.64 4.93 11.95
N LEU A 134 4.62 4.34 12.58
CA LEU A 134 4.60 4.08 14.02
C LEU A 134 5.37 2.81 14.40
N HIS A 135 5.56 1.89 13.44
CA HIS A 135 6.11 0.58 13.78
C HIS A 135 7.65 0.58 13.74
N PRO A 136 8.35 0.25 14.83
CA PRO A 136 9.81 0.36 14.92
C PRO A 136 10.54 -0.59 13.96
N GLY A 137 9.93 -1.71 13.60
CA GLY A 137 10.47 -2.68 12.64
C GLY A 137 10.09 -2.40 11.18
N SER A 138 9.57 -1.20 10.85
CA SER A 138 9.15 -0.87 9.50
C SER A 138 9.93 0.29 8.91
N THR A 139 10.59 0.05 7.79
CA THR A 139 11.31 1.08 7.02
C THR A 139 10.67 1.39 5.67
N ALA A 140 9.65 0.61 5.26
CA ALA A 140 9.12 0.66 3.90
C ALA A 140 8.23 1.89 3.61
N THR A 141 7.58 2.47 4.61
CA THR A 141 6.62 3.58 4.40
C THR A 141 7.28 4.81 3.79
N LEU A 142 8.46 5.20 4.27
CA LEU A 142 9.16 6.38 3.77
C LEU A 142 9.67 6.21 2.32
N PRO A 143 10.30 5.08 1.94
CA PRO A 143 10.59 4.78 0.54
C PRO A 143 9.36 4.83 -0.38
N LEU A 144 8.21 4.35 0.06
CA LEU A 144 6.97 4.45 -0.71
C LEU A 144 6.58 5.91 -0.96
N MET A 145 6.61 6.75 0.06
CA MET A 145 6.31 8.18 -0.07
C MET A 145 7.29 8.88 -1.02
N ARG A 146 8.60 8.63 -0.88
CA ARG A 146 9.63 9.26 -1.69
C ARG A 146 9.61 8.80 -3.15
N GLY A 147 9.45 7.50 -3.39
CA GLY A 147 9.47 6.95 -4.74
C GLY A 147 8.18 7.23 -5.50
N SER A 148 7.02 7.20 -4.83
CA SER A 148 5.75 7.45 -5.52
C SER A 148 5.37 8.91 -5.65
N CYS A 149 5.90 9.81 -4.82
CA CYS A 149 5.44 11.20 -4.71
C CYS A 149 3.90 11.27 -4.78
N PRO A 150 3.17 10.68 -3.81
CA PRO A 150 1.74 10.48 -3.91
C PRO A 150 1.01 11.81 -4.00
N THR A 151 -0.11 11.82 -4.72
CA THR A 151 -1.03 12.97 -4.77
C THR A 151 -2.19 12.79 -3.78
N HIS A 152 -2.53 11.53 -3.52
CA HIS A 152 -3.63 11.12 -2.64
C HIS A 152 -3.18 9.97 -1.74
N MET A 153 -3.77 9.87 -0.56
CA MET A 153 -3.53 8.77 0.38
C MET A 153 -4.86 8.27 0.96
N ILE A 154 -4.93 6.99 1.30
CA ILE A 154 -5.99 6.42 2.12
C ILE A 154 -5.34 5.82 3.36
N LEU A 155 -5.85 6.21 4.54
CA LEU A 155 -5.40 5.67 5.81
C LEU A 155 -6.13 4.38 6.14
N CYS A 156 -5.40 3.30 6.34
CA CYS A 156 -5.94 2.04 6.84
C CYS A 156 -5.74 1.95 8.36
N HIS A 157 -6.82 1.66 9.08
CA HIS A 157 -6.82 1.58 10.54
C HIS A 157 -7.71 0.42 11.01
N ARG A 158 -7.36 -0.20 12.14
CA ARG A 158 -8.20 -1.20 12.81
C ARG A 158 -9.01 -0.54 13.92
N ALA A 159 -10.33 -0.60 13.82
CA ALA A 159 -11.26 0.03 14.74
C ALA A 159 -11.09 -0.38 16.21
N ASP A 160 -10.67 -1.64 16.43
CA ASP A 160 -10.50 -2.25 17.75
C ASP A 160 -9.13 -1.98 18.39
N LYS A 161 -8.26 -1.13 17.80
CA LYS A 161 -6.89 -0.94 18.24
C LYS A 161 -6.54 0.50 18.60
N THR A 162 -6.04 0.67 19.82
CA THR A 162 -5.43 1.91 20.33
C THR A 162 -3.91 1.80 20.45
N THR A 163 -3.36 0.60 20.25
CA THR A 163 -1.92 0.29 20.26
C THR A 163 -1.57 -0.51 19.03
N LEU A 164 -0.27 -0.61 18.69
CA LEU A 164 0.19 -1.55 17.68
C LEU A 164 -0.11 -2.98 18.10
N ARG A 165 -0.25 -3.87 17.12
CA ARG A 165 -0.43 -5.29 17.39
C ARG A 165 0.81 -5.89 18.06
N HIS A 166 1.98 -5.49 17.57
CA HIS A 166 3.29 -5.88 18.11
C HIS A 166 4.31 -4.78 17.74
N PRO A 167 4.96 -4.13 18.76
CA PRO A 167 4.75 -4.30 20.20
C PRO A 167 3.52 -3.50 20.71
N GLU A 168 2.75 -4.11 21.61
CA GLU A 168 1.54 -3.48 22.18
C GLU A 168 1.84 -2.28 23.12
N SER A 169 3.09 -2.09 23.48
CA SER A 169 3.54 -0.93 24.28
C SER A 169 3.47 0.40 23.51
N ILE A 170 3.37 0.37 22.19
CA ILE A 170 3.34 1.57 21.36
C ILE A 170 1.88 1.96 21.10
N LYS A 171 1.51 3.12 21.58
CA LYS A 171 0.18 3.70 21.37
C LYS A 171 0.06 4.27 19.95
N ILE A 172 -1.13 4.12 19.37
CA ILE A 172 -1.51 4.83 18.15
C ILE A 172 -1.93 6.25 18.57
N PRO A 173 -1.33 7.31 18.01
CA PRO A 173 -1.72 8.69 18.31
C PRO A 173 -3.14 8.98 17.78
N PRO A 174 -3.73 10.13 18.15
CA PRO A 174 -4.95 10.59 17.49
C PRO A 174 -4.82 10.53 15.97
N LEU A 175 -5.84 10.03 15.28
CA LEU A 175 -5.74 9.82 13.83
C LEU A 175 -5.53 11.13 13.06
N ALA A 176 -6.07 12.24 13.55
CA ALA A 176 -5.81 13.57 12.98
C ALA A 176 -4.32 13.90 12.93
N ASP A 177 -3.60 13.66 14.03
CA ASP A 177 -2.16 13.92 14.14
C ASP A 177 -1.37 12.99 13.22
N PHE A 178 -1.78 11.72 13.14
CA PHE A 178 -1.14 10.73 12.27
C PHE A 178 -1.37 11.04 10.78
N ILE A 179 -2.54 11.54 10.41
CA ILE A 179 -2.85 12.04 9.07
C ILE A 179 -1.92 13.22 8.73
N ALA A 180 -1.86 14.22 9.61
CA ALA A 180 -1.01 15.40 9.42
C ALA A 180 0.48 15.03 9.29
N LEU A 181 0.96 14.07 10.09
CA LEU A 181 2.33 13.54 10.00
C LEU A 181 2.59 12.93 8.61
N ASN A 182 1.70 12.05 8.14
CA ASN A 182 1.88 11.39 6.84
C ASN A 182 1.88 12.41 5.68
N GLU A 183 0.96 13.37 5.68
CA GLU A 183 0.90 14.44 4.66
C GLU A 183 2.17 15.29 4.66
N THR A 184 2.67 15.64 5.85
CA THR A 184 3.89 16.44 6.00
C THR A 184 5.13 15.68 5.54
N LEU A 185 5.27 14.41 5.94
CA LEU A 185 6.41 13.58 5.54
C LEU A 185 6.40 13.27 4.04
N ALA A 186 5.24 12.97 3.46
CA ALA A 186 5.13 12.68 2.03
C ALA A 186 5.51 13.92 1.18
N SER A 187 5.13 15.12 1.62
CA SER A 187 5.53 16.38 0.97
C SER A 187 6.94 16.87 1.34
N ALA A 188 7.64 16.24 2.29
CA ALA A 188 8.88 16.74 2.86
C ALA A 188 8.77 18.23 3.25
N SER A 189 7.73 18.55 4.01
CA SER A 189 7.43 19.92 4.45
C SER A 189 7.27 20.94 3.31
N GLY A 190 6.79 20.47 2.15
CA GLY A 190 6.52 21.34 1.00
C GLY A 190 7.57 21.28 -0.13
N THR A 191 8.60 20.45 0.01
CA THR A 191 9.56 20.22 -1.09
C THR A 191 8.90 19.52 -2.28
N TYR A 192 7.96 18.62 -2.01
CA TYR A 192 7.12 17.95 -3.02
C TYR A 192 5.67 18.42 -2.90
N GLY A 193 4.86 18.12 -3.90
CA GLY A 193 3.42 18.34 -3.83
C GLY A 193 2.82 17.73 -2.56
N LYS A 194 1.97 18.48 -1.85
CA LYS A 194 1.36 18.00 -0.60
C LYS A 194 0.19 17.07 -0.92
N PRO A 195 0.30 15.76 -0.66
CA PRO A 195 -0.83 14.86 -0.81
C PRO A 195 -1.88 15.13 0.28
N LYS A 196 -3.09 14.63 0.03
CA LYS A 196 -4.16 14.63 1.04
C LYS A 196 -4.59 13.20 1.37
N VAL A 197 -4.91 12.96 2.62
CA VAL A 197 -5.63 11.74 3.05
C VAL A 197 -7.10 11.93 2.70
N MET A 198 -7.58 11.17 1.73
CA MET A 198 -8.92 11.30 1.16
C MET A 198 -10.00 10.58 1.96
N GLY A 199 -9.60 9.71 2.87
CA GLY A 199 -10.50 8.97 3.73
C GLY A 199 -9.80 7.86 4.50
N ILE A 200 -10.58 7.13 5.30
CA ILE A 200 -10.11 6.03 6.14
C ILE A 200 -10.77 4.72 5.69
N ALA A 201 -9.94 3.75 5.32
CA ALA A 201 -10.34 2.35 5.18
C ALA A 201 -10.26 1.70 6.57
N LEU A 202 -11.41 1.63 7.25
CA LEU A 202 -11.53 1.14 8.61
C LEU A 202 -11.75 -0.38 8.61
N ASN A 203 -10.83 -1.13 9.20
CA ASN A 203 -11.00 -2.56 9.37
C ASN A 203 -11.82 -2.83 10.64
N THR A 204 -13.05 -3.29 10.46
CA THR A 204 -14.02 -3.57 11.53
C THR A 204 -14.28 -5.06 11.72
N VAL A 205 -13.34 -5.93 11.31
CA VAL A 205 -13.52 -7.41 11.30
C VAL A 205 -13.97 -8.00 12.64
N ASN A 206 -13.57 -7.39 13.76
CA ASN A 206 -13.89 -7.85 15.11
C ASN A 206 -15.14 -7.18 15.72
N LEU A 207 -15.81 -6.30 14.98
CA LEU A 207 -17.01 -5.58 15.43
C LEU A 207 -18.25 -6.19 14.80
N SER A 208 -19.39 -6.09 15.48
CA SER A 208 -20.70 -6.28 14.87
C SER A 208 -20.97 -5.20 13.82
N GLU A 209 -21.92 -5.40 12.94
CA GLU A 209 -22.27 -4.40 11.92
C GLU A 209 -22.70 -3.07 12.53
N LYS A 210 -23.48 -3.10 13.62
CA LYS A 210 -23.92 -1.91 14.34
C LYS A 210 -22.74 -1.14 14.92
N GLU A 211 -21.82 -1.81 15.63
CA GLU A 211 -20.63 -1.20 16.20
C GLU A 211 -19.72 -0.63 15.10
N ALA A 212 -19.62 -1.33 13.97
CA ALA A 212 -18.84 -0.84 12.82
C ALA A 212 -19.41 0.47 12.27
N GLN A 213 -20.74 0.56 12.10
CA GLN A 213 -21.41 1.76 11.63
C GLN A 213 -21.29 2.93 12.63
N GLU A 214 -21.45 2.65 13.94
CA GLU A 214 -21.26 3.66 15.00
C GLU A 214 -19.81 4.19 15.02
N CYS A 215 -18.82 3.32 14.89
CA CYS A 215 -17.40 3.71 14.83
C CYS A 215 -17.09 4.55 13.58
N ILE A 216 -17.62 4.17 12.42
CA ILE A 216 -17.49 4.92 11.16
C ILE A 216 -18.08 6.32 11.32
N ALA A 217 -19.33 6.43 11.82
CA ALA A 217 -20.00 7.71 12.00
C ALA A 217 -19.28 8.63 13.00
N HIS A 218 -18.71 8.05 14.07
CA HIS A 218 -17.91 8.78 15.05
C HIS A 218 -16.66 9.38 14.41
N LEU A 219 -15.86 8.58 13.70
CA LEU A 219 -14.64 9.03 13.04
C LEU A 219 -14.92 10.07 11.93
N GLU A 220 -16.00 9.91 11.17
CA GLU A 220 -16.41 10.92 10.18
C GLU A 220 -16.78 12.25 10.83
N SER A 221 -17.51 12.18 11.96
CA SER A 221 -17.87 13.38 12.71
C SER A 221 -16.65 14.10 13.28
N GLU A 222 -15.65 13.34 13.75
CA GLU A 222 -14.42 13.88 14.32
C GLU A 222 -13.49 14.46 13.25
N LEU A 223 -13.19 13.68 12.21
CA LEU A 223 -12.14 13.98 11.25
C LEU A 223 -12.61 14.76 10.01
N LYS A 224 -13.92 14.80 9.77
CA LYS A 224 -14.56 15.47 8.61
C LYS A 224 -14.05 14.94 7.25
N ILE A 225 -13.66 13.67 7.21
CA ILE A 225 -13.28 12.95 5.99
C ILE A 225 -14.09 11.64 5.89
N PRO A 226 -14.31 11.08 4.70
CA PRO A 226 -15.03 9.82 4.53
C PRO A 226 -14.37 8.66 5.25
N VAL A 227 -15.16 7.81 5.90
CA VAL A 227 -14.71 6.57 6.54
C VAL A 227 -15.60 5.42 6.08
N THR A 228 -15.00 4.27 5.76
CA THR A 228 -15.76 3.06 5.39
C THR A 228 -14.99 1.80 5.74
N ASP A 229 -15.68 0.70 5.99
CA ASP A 229 -15.09 -0.63 5.88
C ASP A 229 -15.24 -1.10 4.44
N VAL A 230 -14.10 -1.20 3.76
CA VAL A 230 -14.04 -1.48 2.31
C VAL A 230 -14.60 -2.85 1.93
N ILE A 231 -14.62 -3.79 2.87
CA ILE A 231 -15.16 -5.14 2.65
C ILE A 231 -16.67 -5.18 2.92
N ARG A 232 -17.14 -4.51 3.98
CA ARG A 232 -18.56 -4.53 4.34
C ARG A 232 -19.40 -3.58 3.52
N PHE A 233 -18.87 -2.38 3.23
CA PHE A 233 -19.64 -1.28 2.66
C PHE A 233 -19.05 -0.71 1.37
N GLY A 234 -17.95 -1.32 0.87
CA GLY A 234 -17.28 -0.88 -0.36
C GLY A 234 -16.44 0.38 -0.20
N VAL A 235 -15.76 0.75 -1.28
CA VAL A 235 -14.81 1.89 -1.33
C VAL A 235 -15.43 3.17 -1.85
N GLU A 236 -16.60 3.10 -2.44
CA GLU A 236 -17.23 4.18 -3.22
C GLU A 236 -17.26 5.51 -2.48
N LYS A 237 -17.60 5.47 -1.20
CA LYS A 237 -17.67 6.65 -0.32
C LYS A 237 -16.35 7.41 -0.23
N ILE A 238 -15.22 6.71 -0.24
CA ILE A 238 -13.88 7.33 -0.18
C ILE A 238 -13.44 7.81 -1.54
N VAL A 239 -13.74 7.06 -2.62
CA VAL A 239 -13.12 7.33 -3.92
C VAL A 239 -13.92 8.28 -4.80
N LYS A 240 -15.25 8.29 -4.72
CA LYS A 240 -16.15 9.09 -5.59
C LYS A 240 -15.91 10.61 -5.54
N ALA A 241 -15.40 11.12 -4.43
CA ALA A 241 -15.21 12.56 -4.23
C ALA A 241 -13.99 13.14 -4.96
N TRP A 242 -13.07 12.30 -5.47
CA TRP A 242 -11.79 12.76 -6.00
C TRP A 242 -11.29 12.01 -7.25
N VAL A 243 -11.95 10.93 -7.68
CA VAL A 243 -11.63 10.18 -8.92
C VAL A 243 -12.32 10.71 -10.18
#